data_083de8867371e97c4b6bc248b467c74b
#
_entry.id   083de8867371e97c4b6bc248b467c74b
#
_cell.length_a   1.000
_cell.length_b   1.000
_cell.length_c   1.000
_cell.angle_alpha   90.00
_cell.angle_beta   90.00
_cell.angle_gamma   90.00
#
_symmetry.space_group_name_H-M   'P 1'
#
loop_
_entity.id
_entity.type
_entity.pdbx_description
1 polymer ?
#
loop_
_entity_poly.entity_id
_entity_poly.type
_entity_poly.pdbx_seq_one_letter_code
_entity_poly.pdbx_strand_id
1 'polypeptide(L)'
;MKRSRKVVIIGAGPAGIGMAIALIEMGLDDILILDKGQVGESFKNWPLSTRFITPSFTTNGFGTPDINAITPHSSPAFTFKKEHISGKEYVQYLEALVQIYNLKIDQHTNVLDVSNHIDNDTYKVYTDKGTIDAEYIFVATGNFSYPYKPFKHGRHYSEVEKFTDINGEKAVVIGGNESGFDAALNLALSGKIVDIYTNSTSYKQEDADPSIRLSPYTHQRYEELKELGYPIRIHTEHVVKEIEYSNDHYVIQFNGVHDDVKISEEPILATGFNPVQHNRLARLLFENDGTNYMLTDDDESTINPNVFMIGDTVKHQDVILCYIYKFRTRLAVLAKLICDRESFEANEDAIEFYQSNQMFLDDYDCCDVNCSC
;
A
#
# COMPACT_ATOMS: atom_id res chain seq x y z
N MET A 1 5.22 -22.40 -26.09
CA MET A 1 4.18 -23.16 -25.38
C MET A 1 3.19 -22.17 -24.81
N LYS A 2 1.89 -22.40 -25.02
CA LYS A 2 0.83 -21.63 -24.40
C LYS A 2 0.87 -21.91 -22.88
N ARG A 3 1.03 -20.89 -22.06
CA ARG A 3 0.99 -21.04 -20.61
C ARG A 3 -0.46 -20.81 -20.16
N SER A 4 -1.03 -21.70 -19.41
CA SER A 4 -2.34 -21.53 -18.78
C SER A 4 -2.22 -21.69 -17.27
N ARG A 5 -3.03 -20.94 -16.54
CA ARG A 5 -3.16 -21.00 -15.09
C ARG A 5 -4.60 -20.83 -14.69
N LYS A 6 -5.01 -21.48 -13.62
CA LYS A 6 -6.31 -21.20 -13.05
C LYS A 6 -6.36 -19.80 -12.48
N VAL A 7 -5.37 -19.41 -11.71
CA VAL A 7 -5.28 -18.09 -11.08
C VAL A 7 -4.00 -17.38 -11.47
N VAL A 8 -4.12 -16.13 -11.93
CA VAL A 8 -3.01 -15.19 -12.10
C VAL A 8 -3.18 -14.04 -11.12
N ILE A 9 -2.14 -13.77 -10.34
CA ILE A 9 -2.08 -12.65 -9.39
C ILE A 9 -1.06 -11.64 -9.92
N ILE A 10 -1.46 -10.38 -10.04
CA ILE A 10 -0.63 -9.28 -10.57
C ILE A 10 -0.15 -8.41 -9.41
N GLY A 11 1.08 -8.64 -9.00
CA GLY A 11 1.76 -7.99 -7.88
C GLY A 11 2.23 -9.00 -6.82
N ALA A 12 3.53 -8.99 -6.49
CA ALA A 12 4.15 -9.81 -5.46
C ALA A 12 4.40 -9.03 -4.15
N GLY A 13 3.45 -8.17 -3.80
CA GLY A 13 3.37 -7.51 -2.50
C GLY A 13 2.61 -8.36 -1.47
N PRO A 14 2.35 -7.80 -0.28
CA PRO A 14 1.67 -8.53 0.81
C PRO A 14 0.28 -9.05 0.42
N ALA A 15 -0.51 -8.28 -0.35
CA ALA A 15 -1.83 -8.72 -0.80
C ALA A 15 -1.72 -9.91 -1.77
N GLY A 16 -0.85 -9.84 -2.78
CA GLY A 16 -0.71 -10.90 -3.77
C GLY A 16 -0.11 -12.19 -3.18
N ILE A 17 0.91 -12.07 -2.33
CA ILE A 17 1.51 -13.22 -1.64
C ILE A 17 0.49 -13.85 -0.66
N GLY A 18 -0.19 -13.01 0.14
CA GLY A 18 -1.22 -13.48 1.07
C GLY A 18 -2.37 -14.17 0.35
N MET A 19 -2.81 -13.67 -0.81
CA MET A 19 -3.84 -14.30 -1.64
C MET A 19 -3.41 -15.68 -2.13
N ALA A 20 -2.18 -15.79 -2.65
CA ALA A 20 -1.65 -17.08 -3.11
C ALA A 20 -1.56 -18.10 -1.96
N ILE A 21 -1.16 -17.66 -0.76
CA ILE A 21 -1.11 -18.51 0.42
C ILE A 21 -2.52 -18.99 0.81
N ALA A 22 -3.48 -18.07 0.88
CA ALA A 22 -4.85 -18.42 1.23
C ALA A 22 -5.45 -19.45 0.25
N LEU A 23 -5.23 -19.27 -1.06
CA LEU A 23 -5.65 -20.23 -2.08
C LEU A 23 -5.02 -21.62 -1.88
N ILE A 24 -3.70 -21.67 -1.63
CA ILE A 24 -2.99 -22.94 -1.40
C ILE A 24 -3.49 -23.64 -0.14
N GLU A 25 -3.70 -22.91 0.95
CA GLU A 25 -4.21 -23.46 2.21
C GLU A 25 -5.63 -24.00 2.07
N MET A 26 -6.43 -23.44 1.15
CA MET A 26 -7.74 -23.97 0.79
C MET A 26 -7.73 -25.08 -0.27
N GLY A 27 -6.55 -25.42 -0.83
CA GLY A 27 -6.37 -26.57 -1.73
C GLY A 27 -6.25 -26.21 -3.21
N LEU A 28 -6.20 -24.93 -3.58
CA LEU A 28 -5.98 -24.45 -4.96
C LEU A 28 -4.52 -24.08 -5.16
N ASP A 29 -3.78 -24.78 -6.03
CA ASP A 29 -2.33 -24.62 -6.21
C ASP A 29 -1.90 -24.22 -7.63
N ASP A 30 -2.82 -24.18 -8.62
CA ASP A 30 -2.51 -23.70 -9.98
C ASP A 30 -2.53 -22.19 -10.07
N ILE A 31 -1.56 -21.58 -9.38
CA ILE A 31 -1.42 -20.13 -9.21
C ILE A 31 -0.10 -19.67 -9.82
N LEU A 32 -0.12 -18.49 -10.43
CA LEU A 32 1.08 -17.79 -10.85
C LEU A 32 1.00 -16.32 -10.42
N ILE A 33 2.01 -15.85 -9.72
CA ILE A 33 2.18 -14.44 -9.39
C ILE A 33 3.08 -13.80 -10.44
N LEU A 34 2.68 -12.63 -10.95
CA LEU A 34 3.45 -11.81 -11.88
C LEU A 34 3.82 -10.51 -11.17
N ASP A 35 5.09 -10.12 -11.23
CA ASP A 35 5.52 -8.81 -10.72
C ASP A 35 6.48 -8.13 -11.69
N LYS A 36 6.27 -6.83 -11.93
CA LYS A 36 7.16 -6.02 -12.79
C LYS A 36 8.55 -5.81 -12.20
N GLY A 37 8.67 -5.91 -10.89
CA GLY A 37 9.91 -5.84 -10.12
C GLY A 37 10.22 -7.16 -9.42
N GLN A 38 10.52 -7.08 -8.14
CA GLN A 38 10.85 -8.20 -7.26
C GLN A 38 9.78 -8.36 -6.18
N VAL A 39 9.86 -9.45 -5.43
CA VAL A 39 9.03 -9.64 -4.23
C VAL A 39 9.16 -8.44 -3.30
N GLY A 40 8.04 -7.83 -2.95
CA GLY A 40 8.00 -6.69 -2.04
C GLY A 40 8.66 -5.41 -2.56
N GLU A 41 8.77 -5.22 -3.88
CA GLU A 41 9.47 -4.09 -4.52
C GLU A 41 9.11 -2.73 -3.94
N SER A 42 7.84 -2.49 -3.63
CA SER A 42 7.39 -1.24 -3.02
C SER A 42 8.08 -0.95 -1.68
N PHE A 43 8.20 -1.97 -0.83
CA PHE A 43 8.86 -1.84 0.48
C PHE A 43 10.39 -1.74 0.37
N LYS A 44 10.97 -2.39 -0.64
CA LYS A 44 12.40 -2.27 -0.94
C LYS A 44 12.79 -0.84 -1.32
N ASN A 45 11.88 -0.13 -1.99
CA ASN A 45 12.07 1.24 -2.44
C ASN A 45 11.64 2.31 -1.41
N TRP A 46 11.20 1.91 -0.21
CA TRP A 46 10.98 2.86 0.88
C TRP A 46 12.29 3.57 1.26
N PRO A 47 12.22 4.83 1.69
CA PRO A 47 13.38 5.48 2.30
C PRO A 47 13.95 4.62 3.43
N LEU A 48 15.27 4.57 3.55
CA LEU A 48 15.93 3.64 4.48
C LEU A 48 15.58 3.88 5.95
N SER A 49 15.20 5.10 6.30
CA SER A 49 14.77 5.48 7.66
C SER A 49 13.29 5.21 7.92
N THR A 50 12.48 5.00 6.89
CA THR A 50 11.04 4.74 7.04
C THR A 50 10.78 3.42 7.75
N ARG A 51 9.80 3.44 8.63
CA ARG A 51 9.36 2.29 9.43
C ARG A 51 7.87 2.10 9.28
N PHE A 52 7.41 0.87 9.50
CA PHE A 52 5.99 0.61 9.65
C PHE A 52 5.44 1.44 10.80
N ILE A 53 4.35 2.15 10.56
CA ILE A 53 3.63 2.92 11.57
C ILE A 53 2.75 2.02 12.45
N THR A 54 2.35 0.86 11.93
CA THR A 54 1.66 -0.19 12.67
C THR A 54 2.67 -1.01 13.47
N PRO A 55 2.53 -1.13 14.81
CA PRO A 55 3.46 -1.90 15.61
C PRO A 55 3.26 -3.40 15.41
N SER A 56 4.35 -4.09 15.09
CA SER A 56 4.39 -5.55 15.05
C SER A 56 4.58 -6.11 16.46
N PHE A 57 3.79 -7.10 16.83
CA PHE A 57 3.96 -7.86 18.06
C PHE A 57 3.55 -9.31 17.83
N THR A 58 4.10 -10.22 18.62
CA THR A 58 3.80 -11.64 18.48
C THR A 58 2.33 -11.92 18.81
N THR A 59 1.76 -12.93 18.14
CA THR A 59 0.42 -13.42 18.41
C THR A 59 0.20 -13.69 19.90
N ASN A 60 -0.91 -13.21 20.41
CA ASN A 60 -1.32 -13.42 21.80
C ASN A 60 -2.27 -14.63 21.94
N GLY A 61 -2.55 -15.03 23.18
CA GLY A 61 -3.45 -16.16 23.48
C GLY A 61 -4.93 -15.92 23.16
N PHE A 62 -5.30 -14.73 22.64
CA PHE A 62 -6.67 -14.40 22.26
C PHE A 62 -6.93 -14.52 20.74
N GLY A 63 -6.02 -15.16 19.99
CA GLY A 63 -6.19 -15.40 18.56
C GLY A 63 -5.96 -14.18 17.67
N THR A 64 -5.44 -13.06 18.21
CA THR A 64 -5.11 -11.88 17.38
C THR A 64 -3.69 -12.04 16.81
N PRO A 65 -3.52 -12.25 15.50
CA PRO A 65 -2.20 -12.36 14.90
C PRO A 65 -1.50 -10.99 14.84
N ASP A 66 -0.19 -11.01 14.62
CA ASP A 66 0.59 -9.80 14.34
C ASP A 66 -0.09 -8.97 13.25
N ILE A 67 -0.36 -7.69 13.50
CA ILE A 67 -1.14 -6.85 12.58
C ILE A 67 -0.44 -6.60 11.23
N ASN A 68 0.86 -6.83 11.13
CA ASN A 68 1.61 -6.77 9.87
C ASN A 68 1.81 -8.14 9.21
N ALA A 69 1.33 -9.22 9.83
CA ALA A 69 1.34 -10.55 9.23
C ALA A 69 0.28 -10.68 8.14
N ILE A 70 0.58 -11.38 7.05
CA ILE A 70 -0.35 -11.64 5.94
C ILE A 70 -0.98 -13.04 5.98
N THR A 71 -0.57 -13.87 6.93
CA THR A 71 -1.13 -15.19 7.18
C THR A 71 -1.18 -15.42 8.68
N PRO A 72 -2.17 -16.20 9.20
CA PRO A 72 -2.27 -16.48 10.63
C PRO A 72 -1.06 -17.24 11.20
N HIS A 73 -0.30 -17.93 10.35
CA HIS A 73 0.86 -18.75 10.73
C HIS A 73 2.18 -17.97 10.85
N SER A 74 2.16 -16.66 10.69
CA SER A 74 3.37 -15.85 10.59
C SER A 74 3.36 -14.62 11.49
N SER A 75 4.54 -14.10 11.83
CA SER A 75 4.70 -12.85 12.59
C SER A 75 6.02 -12.17 12.26
N PRO A 76 6.00 -10.98 11.64
CA PRO A 76 7.19 -10.16 11.49
C PRO A 76 7.88 -9.82 12.81
N ALA A 77 7.11 -9.56 13.88
CA ALA A 77 7.66 -9.28 15.21
C ALA A 77 8.47 -10.45 15.76
N PHE A 78 7.98 -11.67 15.60
CA PHE A 78 8.71 -12.87 16.03
C PHE A 78 10.03 -13.03 15.27
N THR A 79 9.99 -12.75 13.96
CA THR A 79 11.16 -12.87 13.07
C THR A 79 12.23 -11.84 13.40
N PHE A 80 11.85 -10.56 13.52
CA PHE A 80 12.81 -9.44 13.62
C PHE A 80 12.97 -8.90 15.04
N LYS A 81 12.12 -9.29 15.98
CA LYS A 81 12.12 -8.81 17.39
C LYS A 81 12.06 -7.29 17.49
N LYS A 82 11.23 -6.68 16.65
CA LYS A 82 11.02 -5.24 16.55
C LYS A 82 9.54 -4.94 16.36
N GLU A 83 9.08 -3.84 16.94
CA GLU A 83 7.71 -3.34 16.75
C GLU A 83 7.58 -2.63 15.39
N HIS A 84 8.48 -1.70 15.11
CA HIS A 84 8.47 -0.89 13.89
C HIS A 84 9.59 -1.34 12.94
N ILE A 85 9.26 -2.30 12.09
CA ILE A 85 10.19 -2.89 11.12
C ILE A 85 10.39 -1.96 9.91
N SER A 86 11.54 -2.10 9.26
CA SER A 86 11.85 -1.39 8.00
C SER A 86 11.23 -2.08 6.79
N GLY A 87 11.13 -1.35 5.68
CA GLY A 87 10.71 -1.94 4.41
C GLY A 87 11.59 -3.13 4.00
N LYS A 88 12.92 -3.04 4.17
CA LYS A 88 13.84 -4.15 3.84
C LYS A 88 13.61 -5.40 4.70
N GLU A 89 13.34 -5.25 5.99
CA GLU A 89 13.00 -6.37 6.86
C GLU A 89 11.67 -7.00 6.43
N TYR A 90 10.69 -6.18 6.03
CA TYR A 90 9.42 -6.69 5.54
C TYR A 90 9.56 -7.47 4.23
N VAL A 91 10.45 -7.04 3.31
CA VAL A 91 10.80 -7.82 2.11
C VAL A 91 11.34 -9.20 2.49
N GLN A 92 12.25 -9.28 3.47
CA GLN A 92 12.78 -10.56 3.94
C GLN A 92 11.67 -11.47 4.51
N TYR A 93 10.69 -10.91 5.21
CA TYR A 93 9.52 -11.64 5.68
C TYR A 93 8.70 -12.19 4.51
N LEU A 94 8.42 -11.38 3.49
CA LEU A 94 7.69 -11.82 2.29
C LEU A 94 8.46 -12.90 1.52
N GLU A 95 9.77 -12.73 1.33
CA GLU A 95 10.63 -13.72 0.66
C GLU A 95 10.68 -15.05 1.42
N ALA A 96 10.68 -15.01 2.76
CA ALA A 96 10.60 -16.23 3.57
C ALA A 96 9.27 -16.98 3.35
N LEU A 97 8.15 -16.27 3.30
CA LEU A 97 6.85 -16.88 2.99
C LEU A 97 6.81 -17.47 1.58
N VAL A 98 7.36 -16.77 0.58
CA VAL A 98 7.49 -17.31 -0.79
C VAL A 98 8.23 -18.64 -0.80
N GLN A 99 9.31 -18.76 -0.03
CA GLN A 99 10.08 -20.01 0.07
C GLN A 99 9.32 -21.11 0.82
N ILE A 100 8.70 -20.77 1.96
CA ILE A 100 7.95 -21.73 2.79
C ILE A 100 6.80 -22.36 2.01
N TYR A 101 6.04 -21.55 1.28
CA TYR A 101 4.88 -21.99 0.50
C TYR A 101 5.24 -22.40 -0.95
N ASN A 102 6.52 -22.33 -1.33
CA ASN A 102 7.01 -22.64 -2.68
C ASN A 102 6.20 -21.93 -3.79
N LEU A 103 5.93 -20.65 -3.60
CA LEU A 103 5.11 -19.85 -4.51
C LEU A 103 5.78 -19.69 -5.88
N LYS A 104 5.01 -19.84 -6.94
CA LYS A 104 5.49 -19.62 -8.31
C LYS A 104 5.35 -18.13 -8.65
N ILE A 105 6.47 -17.44 -8.79
CA ILE A 105 6.51 -16.01 -9.10
C ILE A 105 7.39 -15.76 -10.32
N ASP A 106 6.82 -15.12 -11.33
CA ASP A 106 7.57 -14.56 -12.45
C ASP A 106 7.92 -13.10 -12.13
N GLN A 107 9.08 -12.87 -11.54
CA GLN A 107 9.62 -11.55 -11.28
C GLN A 107 10.09 -10.87 -12.57
N HIS A 108 10.21 -9.53 -12.56
CA HIS A 108 10.59 -8.72 -13.72
C HIS A 108 9.72 -9.00 -14.94
N THR A 109 8.42 -9.23 -14.71
CA THR A 109 7.43 -9.55 -15.73
C THR A 109 6.30 -8.55 -15.65
N ASN A 110 6.30 -7.61 -16.57
CA ASN A 110 5.31 -6.53 -16.61
C ASN A 110 4.06 -6.96 -17.36
N VAL A 111 2.90 -6.88 -16.72
CA VAL A 111 1.61 -7.07 -17.38
C VAL A 111 1.27 -5.79 -18.15
N LEU A 112 1.11 -5.92 -19.45
CA LEU A 112 0.87 -4.81 -20.37
C LEU A 112 -0.62 -4.60 -20.65
N ASP A 113 -1.36 -5.71 -20.72
CA ASP A 113 -2.78 -5.70 -21.05
C ASP A 113 -3.45 -7.02 -20.61
N VAL A 114 -4.77 -6.98 -20.50
CA VAL A 114 -5.61 -8.15 -20.25
C VAL A 114 -6.82 -8.05 -21.19
N SER A 115 -7.08 -9.09 -21.95
CA SER A 115 -8.28 -9.18 -22.79
C SER A 115 -9.12 -10.40 -22.47
N ASN A 116 -10.43 -10.22 -22.51
CA ASN A 116 -11.37 -11.33 -22.40
C ASN A 116 -11.27 -12.24 -23.64
N HIS A 117 -11.29 -13.55 -23.45
CA HIS A 117 -11.33 -14.53 -24.55
C HIS A 117 -12.80 -14.94 -24.76
N ILE A 118 -13.40 -14.49 -25.87
CA ILE A 118 -14.83 -14.59 -26.15
C ILE A 118 -15.37 -16.04 -26.10
N ASP A 119 -14.53 -17.04 -26.32
CA ASP A 119 -14.96 -18.44 -26.53
C ASP A 119 -14.75 -19.37 -25.31
N ASN A 120 -14.08 -18.97 -24.23
CA ASN A 120 -13.67 -19.93 -23.16
C ASN A 120 -13.76 -19.43 -21.70
N ASP A 121 -14.46 -18.37 -21.39
CA ASP A 121 -14.51 -17.75 -20.05
C ASP A 121 -13.12 -17.54 -19.40
N THR A 122 -12.09 -17.37 -20.23
CA THR A 122 -10.71 -17.15 -19.80
C THR A 122 -10.20 -15.81 -20.26
N TYR A 123 -9.30 -15.25 -19.51
CA TYR A 123 -8.57 -14.03 -19.84
C TYR A 123 -7.22 -14.36 -20.48
N LYS A 124 -6.79 -13.51 -21.39
CA LYS A 124 -5.43 -13.54 -21.91
C LYS A 124 -4.65 -12.37 -21.29
N VAL A 125 -3.69 -12.72 -20.45
CA VAL A 125 -2.78 -11.78 -19.81
C VAL A 125 -1.56 -11.59 -20.70
N TYR A 126 -1.38 -10.39 -21.23
CA TYR A 126 -0.24 -10.01 -22.05
C TYR A 126 0.86 -9.43 -21.20
N THR A 127 2.06 -9.99 -21.30
CA THR A 127 3.25 -9.52 -20.59
C THR A 127 4.36 -9.17 -21.57
N ASP A 128 5.38 -8.49 -21.10
CA ASP A 128 6.61 -8.22 -21.86
C ASP A 128 7.42 -9.50 -22.16
N LYS A 129 7.04 -10.65 -21.58
CA LYS A 129 7.68 -11.95 -21.78
C LYS A 129 6.80 -12.99 -22.50
N GLY A 130 5.61 -12.61 -22.93
CA GLY A 130 4.68 -13.48 -23.61
C GLY A 130 3.27 -13.42 -23.03
N THR A 131 2.45 -14.40 -23.33
CA THR A 131 1.04 -14.44 -22.93
C THR A 131 0.73 -15.63 -22.02
N ILE A 132 -0.22 -15.43 -21.11
CA ILE A 132 -0.71 -16.43 -20.17
C ILE A 132 -2.22 -16.40 -20.22
N ASP A 133 -2.86 -17.56 -20.34
CA ASP A 133 -4.30 -17.67 -20.19
C ASP A 133 -4.64 -17.90 -18.70
N ALA A 134 -5.67 -17.21 -18.20
CA ALA A 134 -6.11 -17.29 -16.81
C ALA A 134 -7.63 -17.32 -16.70
N GLU A 135 -8.17 -18.11 -15.77
CA GLU A 135 -9.60 -18.13 -15.46
C GLU A 135 -9.96 -17.02 -14.46
N TYR A 136 -9.09 -16.81 -13.49
CA TYR A 136 -9.23 -15.79 -12.44
C TYR A 136 -8.03 -14.86 -12.41
N ILE A 137 -8.28 -13.57 -12.20
CA ILE A 137 -7.23 -12.56 -12.08
C ILE A 137 -7.42 -11.77 -10.79
N PHE A 138 -6.36 -11.70 -9.99
CA PHE A 138 -6.29 -10.81 -8.84
C PHE A 138 -5.32 -9.66 -9.10
N VAL A 139 -5.79 -8.42 -8.99
CA VAL A 139 -4.99 -7.22 -9.17
C VAL A 139 -4.53 -6.71 -7.80
N ALA A 140 -3.25 -6.91 -7.51
CA ALA A 140 -2.58 -6.61 -6.25
C ALA A 140 -1.46 -5.57 -6.43
N THR A 141 -1.65 -4.60 -7.31
CA THR A 141 -0.60 -3.67 -7.76
C THR A 141 -0.27 -2.57 -6.75
N GLY A 142 -1.09 -2.41 -5.71
CA GLY A 142 -0.90 -1.42 -4.65
C GLY A 142 -0.90 0.03 -5.14
N ASN A 143 -0.52 0.96 -4.27
CA ASN A 143 -0.51 2.39 -4.57
C ASN A 143 0.89 2.99 -4.75
N PHE A 144 1.93 2.43 -4.12
CA PHE A 144 3.28 3.02 -4.06
C PHE A 144 3.93 3.29 -5.43
N SER A 145 3.55 2.52 -6.45
CA SER A 145 4.03 2.70 -7.83
C SER A 145 3.41 3.89 -8.57
N TYR A 146 2.47 4.59 -7.94
CA TYR A 146 1.67 5.66 -8.55
C TYR A 146 1.74 6.95 -7.73
N PRO A 147 2.95 7.55 -7.57
CA PRO A 147 3.11 8.78 -6.82
C PRO A 147 2.30 9.92 -7.45
N TYR A 148 1.58 10.68 -6.63
CA TYR A 148 0.88 11.87 -7.08
C TYR A 148 1.83 13.07 -7.07
N LYS A 149 2.19 13.56 -8.26
CA LYS A 149 3.10 14.70 -8.46
C LYS A 149 2.36 15.84 -9.13
N PRO A 150 1.62 16.69 -8.37
CA PRO A 150 0.81 17.75 -8.94
C PRO A 150 1.62 18.93 -9.45
N PHE A 151 2.91 19.01 -9.15
CA PHE A 151 3.79 20.11 -9.53
C PHE A 151 4.86 19.66 -10.54
N LYS A 152 5.33 20.60 -11.35
CA LYS A 152 6.40 20.36 -12.33
C LYS A 152 7.74 20.03 -11.67
N HIS A 153 8.01 20.62 -10.52
CA HIS A 153 9.22 20.45 -9.74
C HIS A 153 8.89 19.93 -8.35
N GLY A 154 9.86 19.29 -7.73
CA GLY A 154 9.75 18.65 -6.42
C GLY A 154 9.96 17.13 -6.51
N ARG A 155 10.71 16.61 -5.55
CA ARG A 155 11.01 15.20 -5.42
C ARG A 155 9.93 14.52 -4.59
N HIS A 156 9.27 13.52 -5.16
CA HIS A 156 8.27 12.79 -4.38
C HIS A 156 8.93 11.98 -3.25
N TYR A 157 8.22 11.83 -2.12
CA TYR A 157 8.68 11.06 -0.96
C TYR A 157 9.21 9.66 -1.36
N SER A 158 8.52 8.96 -2.25
CA SER A 158 8.91 7.63 -2.73
C SER A 158 10.18 7.61 -3.60
N GLU A 159 10.70 8.75 -4.00
CA GLU A 159 11.94 8.89 -4.78
C GLU A 159 13.16 9.20 -3.90
N VAL A 160 12.96 9.30 -2.58
CA VAL A 160 14.03 9.57 -1.61
C VAL A 160 14.55 8.24 -1.06
N GLU A 161 15.80 7.94 -1.31
CA GLU A 161 16.45 6.77 -0.68
C GLU A 161 16.91 7.08 0.74
N LYS A 162 17.58 8.24 0.92
CA LYS A 162 18.11 8.69 2.22
C LYS A 162 17.88 10.17 2.39
N PHE A 163 17.26 10.56 3.49
CA PHE A 163 17.08 11.97 3.84
C PHE A 163 18.40 12.66 4.19
N THR A 164 19.42 11.90 4.62
CA THR A 164 20.76 12.41 4.88
C THR A 164 21.51 12.87 3.62
N ASP A 165 21.10 12.39 2.44
CA ASP A 165 21.72 12.75 1.16
C ASP A 165 21.15 14.05 0.56
N ILE A 166 20.13 14.62 1.19
CA ILE A 166 19.57 15.93 0.82
C ILE A 166 20.52 16.99 1.37
N ASN A 167 21.02 17.86 0.50
CA ASN A 167 21.96 18.93 0.86
C ASN A 167 21.26 20.12 1.53
N GLY A 168 22.03 21.17 1.83
CA GLY A 168 21.54 22.43 2.40
C GLY A 168 21.16 22.38 3.88
N GLU A 169 21.01 23.55 4.47
CA GLU A 169 20.65 23.72 5.89
C GLU A 169 19.12 23.73 6.11
N LYS A 170 18.37 24.01 5.05
CA LYS A 170 16.90 24.11 5.09
C LYS A 170 16.28 23.10 4.14
N ALA A 171 15.15 22.55 4.55
CA ALA A 171 14.34 21.67 3.71
C ALA A 171 12.87 22.09 3.77
N VAL A 172 12.16 21.89 2.67
CA VAL A 172 10.72 22.11 2.58
C VAL A 172 10.04 20.79 2.27
N VAL A 173 8.98 20.49 3.01
CA VAL A 173 8.09 19.34 2.80
C VAL A 173 6.69 19.89 2.46
N ILE A 174 6.09 19.36 1.40
CA ILE A 174 4.75 19.72 0.96
C ILE A 174 3.81 18.54 1.20
N GLY A 175 2.89 18.71 2.14
CA GLY A 175 2.00 17.69 2.66
C GLY A 175 2.27 17.40 4.14
N GLY A 176 1.21 17.27 4.94
CA GLY A 176 1.26 17.17 6.40
C GLY A 176 0.59 15.91 6.96
N ASN A 177 0.62 14.79 6.21
CA ASN A 177 0.21 13.47 6.67
C ASN A 177 1.44 12.60 6.99
N GLU A 178 1.28 11.29 7.17
CA GLU A 178 2.33 10.34 7.58
C GLU A 178 3.66 10.53 6.83
N SER A 179 3.66 10.50 5.51
CA SER A 179 4.88 10.66 4.70
C SER A 179 5.53 12.03 4.87
N GLY A 180 4.71 13.07 5.08
CA GLY A 180 5.21 14.44 5.31
C GLY A 180 5.93 14.58 6.65
N PHE A 181 5.33 14.05 7.70
CA PHE A 181 5.96 14.03 9.02
C PHE A 181 7.17 13.10 9.06
N ASP A 182 7.10 11.89 8.47
CA ASP A 182 8.27 11.01 8.41
C ASP A 182 9.45 11.68 7.69
N ALA A 183 9.21 12.33 6.55
CA ALA A 183 10.24 13.11 5.86
C ALA A 183 10.80 14.23 6.74
N ALA A 184 9.93 15.03 7.36
CA ALA A 184 10.35 16.18 8.17
C ALA A 184 11.16 15.76 9.39
N LEU A 185 10.74 14.70 10.09
CA LEU A 185 11.44 14.17 11.25
C LEU A 185 12.85 13.66 10.88
N ASN A 186 12.95 12.92 9.78
CA ASN A 186 14.24 12.41 9.31
C ASN A 186 15.18 13.51 8.79
N LEU A 187 14.64 14.55 8.15
CA LEU A 187 15.39 15.73 7.75
C LEU A 187 15.88 16.53 8.96
N ALA A 188 15.04 16.74 9.97
CA ALA A 188 15.42 17.41 11.20
C ALA A 188 16.50 16.65 11.95
N LEU A 189 16.39 15.32 12.08
CA LEU A 189 17.42 14.44 12.64
C LEU A 189 18.74 14.49 11.87
N SER A 190 18.71 14.83 10.57
CA SER A 190 19.92 15.07 9.77
C SER A 190 20.49 16.49 9.93
N GLY A 191 19.96 17.29 10.86
CA GLY A 191 20.44 18.62 11.21
C GLY A 191 19.85 19.78 10.40
N LYS A 192 18.72 19.57 9.73
CA LYS A 192 18.10 20.61 8.88
C LYS A 192 17.01 21.39 9.63
N ILE A 193 16.82 22.64 9.23
CA ILE A 193 15.63 23.43 9.54
C ILE A 193 14.54 23.02 8.54
N VAL A 194 13.41 22.53 9.05
CA VAL A 194 12.35 21.97 8.20
C VAL A 194 11.07 22.80 8.29
N ASP A 195 10.57 23.19 7.13
CA ASP A 195 9.25 23.82 6.97
C ASP A 195 8.28 22.86 6.29
N ILE A 196 7.16 22.52 6.95
CA ILE A 196 6.07 21.73 6.40
C ILE A 196 4.96 22.67 5.95
N TYR A 197 4.60 22.66 4.67
CA TYR A 197 3.45 23.39 4.13
C TYR A 197 2.30 22.40 3.87
N THR A 198 1.15 22.66 4.49
CA THR A 198 0.02 21.73 4.43
C THR A 198 -1.33 22.44 4.59
N ASN A 199 -2.34 21.89 3.95
CA ASN A 199 -3.74 22.21 4.22
C ASN A 199 -4.42 21.18 5.16
N SER A 200 -3.69 20.13 5.56
CA SER A 200 -4.17 19.08 6.45
C SER A 200 -4.01 19.47 7.91
N THR A 201 -4.99 19.11 8.71
CA THR A 201 -4.97 19.21 10.18
C THR A 201 -4.90 17.83 10.85
N SER A 202 -4.64 16.77 10.08
CA SER A 202 -4.63 15.38 10.57
C SER A 202 -3.72 15.16 11.78
N TYR A 203 -2.62 15.90 11.88
CA TYR A 203 -1.70 15.82 13.02
C TYR A 203 -2.28 16.36 14.35
N LYS A 204 -3.45 17.02 14.31
CA LYS A 204 -4.18 17.53 15.48
C LYS A 204 -5.45 16.72 15.78
N GLN A 205 -5.79 15.77 14.94
CA GLN A 205 -7.02 15.01 15.09
C GLN A 205 -6.83 13.87 16.09
N GLU A 206 -7.83 13.71 16.94
CA GLU A 206 -7.96 12.60 17.88
C GLU A 206 -9.07 11.68 17.34
N ASP A 207 -8.75 10.84 16.37
CA ASP A 207 -9.68 9.88 15.79
C ASP A 207 -9.18 8.46 16.02
N ALA A 208 -10.11 7.51 16.11
CA ALA A 208 -9.75 6.09 16.25
C ALA A 208 -9.18 5.52 14.96
N ASP A 209 -9.64 5.99 13.78
CA ASP A 209 -9.14 5.49 12.50
C ASP A 209 -7.80 6.12 12.11
N PRO A 210 -6.71 5.32 12.06
CA PRO A 210 -5.40 5.81 11.67
C PRO A 210 -5.29 6.21 10.19
N SER A 211 -6.33 5.98 9.38
CA SER A 211 -6.36 6.39 7.96
C SER A 211 -6.54 7.91 7.81
N ILE A 212 -7.09 8.59 8.80
CA ILE A 212 -7.44 10.02 8.75
C ILE A 212 -6.61 10.90 9.68
N ARG A 213 -5.76 10.33 10.53
CA ARG A 213 -4.86 11.04 11.46
C ARG A 213 -3.42 10.57 11.35
N LEU A 214 -2.49 11.24 12.04
CA LEU A 214 -1.16 10.69 12.25
C LEU A 214 -1.23 9.48 13.19
N SER A 215 -0.45 8.44 12.85
CA SER A 215 -0.26 7.30 13.73
C SER A 215 0.33 7.73 15.08
N PRO A 216 0.01 7.02 16.16
CA PRO A 216 0.64 7.27 17.47
C PRO A 216 2.17 7.25 17.39
N TYR A 217 2.75 6.37 16.59
CA TYR A 217 4.19 6.27 16.37
C TYR A 217 4.80 7.55 15.79
N THR A 218 4.21 8.08 14.73
CA THR A 218 4.69 9.32 14.08
C THR A 218 4.44 10.53 14.97
N HIS A 219 3.29 10.58 15.63
CA HIS A 219 2.95 11.67 16.55
C HIS A 219 3.92 11.72 17.75
N GLN A 220 4.22 10.58 18.36
CA GLN A 220 5.18 10.50 19.47
C GLN A 220 6.56 11.01 19.03
N ARG A 221 7.09 10.54 17.90
CA ARG A 221 8.36 11.01 17.36
C ARG A 221 8.38 12.52 17.11
N TYR A 222 7.26 13.08 16.65
CA TYR A 222 7.14 14.53 16.45
C TYR A 222 7.21 15.30 17.76
N GLU A 223 6.44 14.90 18.79
CA GLU A 223 6.46 15.57 20.09
C GLU A 223 7.83 15.44 20.77
N GLU A 224 8.49 14.28 20.71
CA GLU A 224 9.84 14.09 21.23
C GLU A 224 10.86 15.05 20.60
N LEU A 225 10.85 15.18 19.25
CA LEU A 225 11.77 16.08 18.56
C LEU A 225 11.45 17.56 18.84
N LYS A 226 10.19 17.91 18.96
CA LYS A 226 9.74 19.23 19.35
C LYS A 226 10.19 19.63 20.75
N GLU A 227 10.06 18.73 21.73
CA GLU A 227 10.54 18.93 23.11
C GLU A 227 12.07 19.08 23.16
N LEU A 228 12.79 18.34 22.32
CA LEU A 228 14.25 18.47 22.16
C LEU A 228 14.69 19.73 21.40
N GLY A 229 13.74 20.53 20.90
CA GLY A 229 14.01 21.80 20.22
C GLY A 229 14.47 21.67 18.78
N TYR A 230 14.18 20.54 18.12
CA TYR A 230 14.45 20.42 16.68
C TYR A 230 13.63 21.43 15.86
N PRO A 231 14.23 22.10 14.87
CA PRO A 231 13.60 23.19 14.15
C PRO A 231 12.64 22.70 13.06
N ILE A 232 11.47 22.24 13.47
CA ILE A 232 10.35 21.85 12.58
C ILE A 232 9.24 22.87 12.73
N ARG A 233 8.85 23.51 11.62
CA ARG A 233 7.78 24.50 11.57
C ARG A 233 6.67 24.00 10.66
N ILE A 234 5.43 24.10 11.13
CA ILE A 234 4.24 23.66 10.38
C ILE A 234 3.45 24.90 9.98
N HIS A 235 3.28 25.08 8.68
CA HIS A 235 2.52 26.15 8.06
C HIS A 235 1.19 25.57 7.55
N THR A 236 0.16 25.67 8.38
CA THR A 236 -1.22 25.32 7.99
C THR A 236 -1.81 26.41 7.10
N GLU A 237 -2.84 26.07 6.32
CA GLU A 237 -3.53 26.98 5.40
C GLU A 237 -2.67 27.47 4.21
N HIS A 238 -1.47 26.94 4.06
CA HIS A 238 -0.59 27.22 2.92
C HIS A 238 -0.78 26.16 1.84
N VAL A 239 -1.70 26.42 0.93
CA VAL A 239 -1.95 25.54 -0.21
C VAL A 239 -0.99 25.92 -1.33
N VAL A 240 -0.03 25.06 -1.63
CA VAL A 240 0.92 25.28 -2.73
C VAL A 240 0.18 25.31 -4.05
N LYS A 241 0.41 26.38 -4.83
CA LYS A 241 -0.15 26.58 -6.16
C LYS A 241 0.78 26.05 -7.23
N GLU A 242 2.03 26.42 -7.15
CA GLU A 242 3.05 26.12 -8.16
C GLU A 242 4.44 26.06 -7.55
N ILE A 243 5.33 25.30 -8.18
CA ILE A 243 6.76 25.26 -7.85
C ILE A 243 7.53 25.52 -9.13
N GLU A 244 8.26 26.63 -9.17
CA GLU A 244 9.13 27.00 -10.28
C GLU A 244 10.60 26.81 -9.91
N TYR A 245 11.44 26.57 -10.92
CA TYR A 245 12.89 26.58 -10.75
C TYR A 245 13.48 27.68 -11.61
N SER A 246 14.11 28.65 -10.96
CA SER A 246 14.74 29.79 -11.65
C SER A 246 15.92 30.33 -10.83
N ASN A 247 16.98 30.76 -11.51
CA ASN A 247 18.17 31.34 -10.88
C ASN A 247 18.74 30.48 -9.74
N ASP A 248 18.85 29.18 -9.99
CA ASP A 248 19.37 28.16 -9.05
C ASP A 248 18.59 28.02 -7.74
N HIS A 249 17.31 28.41 -7.75
CA HIS A 249 16.40 28.27 -6.62
C HIS A 249 15.05 27.73 -7.06
N TYR A 250 14.42 26.97 -6.16
CA TYR A 250 13.01 26.64 -6.25
C TYR A 250 12.20 27.75 -5.59
N VAL A 251 11.18 28.21 -6.29
CA VAL A 251 10.23 29.22 -5.82
C VAL A 251 8.89 28.55 -5.63
N ILE A 252 8.42 28.50 -4.39
CA ILE A 252 7.16 27.87 -4.02
C ILE A 252 6.13 28.98 -3.85
N GLN A 253 5.10 28.96 -4.68
CA GLN A 253 3.99 29.89 -4.69
C GLN A 253 2.76 29.28 -4.03
N PHE A 254 1.98 30.08 -3.34
CA PHE A 254 0.80 29.65 -2.61
C PHE A 254 -0.47 30.27 -3.19
N ASN A 255 -1.61 29.63 -2.94
CA ASN A 255 -2.92 30.23 -3.17
C ASN A 255 -3.19 31.28 -2.09
N GLY A 256 -3.86 32.38 -2.47
CA GLY A 256 -4.18 33.47 -1.53
C GLY A 256 -3.07 34.52 -1.43
N VAL A 257 -3.01 35.21 -0.29
CA VAL A 257 -2.04 36.31 -0.04
C VAL A 257 -0.96 35.77 0.91
N HIS A 258 0.02 35.09 0.34
CA HIS A 258 1.20 34.59 1.05
C HIS A 258 2.44 34.96 0.26
N ASP A 259 3.54 35.21 0.97
CA ASP A 259 4.84 35.47 0.33
C ASP A 259 5.39 34.16 -0.27
N ASP A 260 6.04 34.28 -1.43
CA ASP A 260 6.73 33.17 -2.06
C ASP A 260 7.91 32.70 -1.21
N VAL A 261 8.11 31.40 -1.15
CA VAL A 261 9.23 30.78 -0.45
C VAL A 261 10.31 30.39 -1.46
N LYS A 262 11.53 30.86 -1.23
CA LYS A 262 12.71 30.51 -2.04
C LYS A 262 13.62 29.58 -1.28
N ILE A 263 14.03 28.48 -1.93
CA ILE A 263 14.90 27.44 -1.37
C ILE A 263 15.86 26.94 -2.46
N SER A 264 17.11 26.62 -2.06
CA SER A 264 18.12 26.09 -2.98
C SER A 264 17.89 24.60 -3.31
N GLU A 265 17.39 23.85 -2.34
CA GLU A 265 17.18 22.41 -2.49
C GLU A 265 15.77 22.11 -3.01
N GLU A 266 15.66 21.01 -3.74
CA GLU A 266 14.38 20.54 -4.27
C GLU A 266 13.42 20.17 -3.12
N PRO A 267 12.19 20.75 -3.08
CA PRO A 267 11.23 20.43 -2.02
C PRO A 267 10.76 18.98 -2.12
N ILE A 268 10.45 18.37 -0.96
CA ILE A 268 9.90 17.01 -0.87
C ILE A 268 8.39 17.07 -1.01
N LEU A 269 7.86 16.32 -1.96
CA LEU A 269 6.42 16.17 -2.19
C LEU A 269 5.91 14.96 -1.41
N ALA A 270 5.25 15.20 -0.30
CA ALA A 270 4.50 14.20 0.47
C ALA A 270 3.01 14.27 0.12
N THR A 271 2.73 14.27 -1.18
CA THR A 271 1.41 14.53 -1.78
C THR A 271 0.57 13.27 -1.99
N GLY A 272 1.08 12.13 -1.51
CA GLY A 272 0.38 10.84 -1.58
C GLY A 272 0.49 10.14 -2.93
N PHE A 273 -0.42 9.20 -3.16
CA PHE A 273 -0.43 8.32 -4.33
C PHE A 273 -1.80 8.35 -5.00
N ASN A 274 -1.86 8.14 -6.31
CA ASN A 274 -3.11 8.11 -7.04
C ASN A 274 -3.15 6.94 -8.05
N PRO A 275 -3.38 5.70 -7.59
CA PRO A 275 -3.47 4.54 -8.46
C PRO A 275 -4.69 4.62 -9.39
N VAL A 276 -5.82 5.19 -8.94
CA VAL A 276 -7.05 5.27 -9.75
C VAL A 276 -6.82 6.04 -11.05
N GLN A 277 -6.04 7.13 -11.01
CA GLN A 277 -5.74 7.91 -12.21
C GLN A 277 -4.56 7.36 -13.02
N HIS A 278 -3.58 6.74 -12.37
CA HIS A 278 -2.29 6.42 -13.00
C HIS A 278 -2.07 4.94 -13.27
N ASN A 279 -2.83 4.03 -12.66
CA ASN A 279 -2.76 2.60 -12.96
C ASN A 279 -3.58 2.27 -14.22
N ARG A 280 -2.92 2.30 -15.37
CA ARG A 280 -3.57 1.99 -16.64
C ARG A 280 -4.24 0.61 -16.65
N LEU A 281 -3.57 -0.41 -16.12
CA LEU A 281 -4.09 -1.78 -16.11
C LEU A 281 -5.40 -1.88 -15.30
N ALA A 282 -5.39 -1.35 -14.07
CA ALA A 282 -6.60 -1.39 -13.25
C ALA A 282 -7.75 -0.58 -13.87
N ARG A 283 -7.46 0.54 -14.52
CA ARG A 283 -8.48 1.34 -15.25
C ARG A 283 -9.09 0.63 -16.46
N LEU A 284 -8.40 -0.33 -17.03
CA LEU A 284 -8.94 -1.17 -18.10
C LEU A 284 -9.84 -2.29 -17.55
N LEU A 285 -9.53 -2.76 -16.35
CA LEU A 285 -10.18 -3.91 -15.74
C LEU A 285 -11.35 -3.54 -14.82
N PHE A 286 -11.35 -2.33 -14.27
CA PHE A 286 -12.35 -1.86 -13.31
C PHE A 286 -12.96 -0.54 -13.76
N GLU A 287 -14.26 -0.43 -13.63
CA GLU A 287 -14.94 0.86 -13.67
C GLU A 287 -14.48 1.74 -12.50
N ASN A 288 -14.44 3.07 -12.69
CA ASN A 288 -14.02 3.99 -11.64
C ASN A 288 -14.72 5.34 -11.77
N ASP A 289 -14.88 6.04 -10.64
CA ASP A 289 -15.47 7.38 -10.56
C ASP A 289 -14.42 8.52 -10.61
N GLY A 290 -13.15 8.18 -10.86
CA GLY A 290 -12.00 9.11 -10.83
C GLY A 290 -11.30 9.18 -9.46
N THR A 291 -11.93 8.66 -8.40
CA THR A 291 -11.38 8.60 -7.03
C THR A 291 -11.30 7.19 -6.48
N ASN A 292 -12.25 6.32 -6.83
CA ASN A 292 -12.32 4.93 -6.37
C ASN A 292 -12.61 3.98 -7.54
N TYR A 293 -12.20 2.73 -7.41
CA TYR A 293 -12.67 1.66 -8.28
C TYR A 293 -14.05 1.19 -7.82
N MET A 294 -14.93 0.92 -8.80
CA MET A 294 -16.25 0.37 -8.54
C MET A 294 -16.14 -1.15 -8.45
N LEU A 295 -16.45 -1.70 -7.30
CA LEU A 295 -16.33 -3.12 -6.99
C LEU A 295 -17.68 -3.68 -6.53
N THR A 296 -17.88 -4.96 -6.74
CA THR A 296 -18.97 -5.71 -6.06
C THR A 296 -18.59 -5.94 -4.59
N ASP A 297 -19.52 -6.45 -3.78
CA ASP A 297 -19.27 -6.79 -2.38
C ASP A 297 -18.18 -7.88 -2.21
N ASP A 298 -17.92 -8.65 -3.28
CA ASP A 298 -16.85 -9.63 -3.36
C ASP A 298 -15.51 -9.06 -3.87
N ASP A 299 -15.32 -7.75 -3.87
CA ASP A 299 -14.12 -7.07 -4.39
C ASP A 299 -13.88 -7.34 -5.91
N GLU A 300 -14.90 -7.83 -6.62
CA GLU A 300 -14.84 -8.17 -8.04
C GLU A 300 -15.16 -6.94 -8.90
N SER A 301 -14.61 -6.92 -10.12
CA SER A 301 -14.90 -5.90 -11.12
C SER A 301 -16.37 -5.94 -11.54
N THR A 302 -17.02 -4.76 -11.62
CA THR A 302 -18.41 -4.62 -12.11
C THR A 302 -18.54 -4.86 -13.62
N ILE A 303 -17.43 -4.88 -14.37
CA ILE A 303 -17.40 -4.99 -15.83
C ILE A 303 -16.64 -6.21 -16.37
N ASN A 304 -15.82 -6.86 -15.52
CA ASN A 304 -15.04 -8.03 -15.91
C ASN A 304 -15.23 -9.13 -14.86
N PRO A 305 -16.06 -10.15 -15.10
CA PRO A 305 -16.24 -11.27 -14.19
C PRO A 305 -14.92 -12.00 -13.91
N ASN A 306 -14.74 -12.57 -12.72
CA ASN A 306 -13.54 -13.28 -12.29
C ASN A 306 -12.25 -12.42 -12.22
N VAL A 307 -12.40 -11.09 -12.22
CA VAL A 307 -11.32 -10.13 -12.01
C VAL A 307 -11.53 -9.39 -10.69
N PHE A 308 -10.62 -9.55 -9.76
CA PHE A 308 -10.73 -9.06 -8.38
C PHE A 308 -9.67 -8.01 -8.08
N MET A 309 -10.03 -7.00 -7.31
CA MET A 309 -9.09 -6.06 -6.70
C MET A 309 -8.75 -6.53 -5.29
N ILE A 310 -7.47 -6.53 -4.92
CA ILE A 310 -7.06 -6.86 -3.56
C ILE A 310 -5.98 -5.88 -3.06
N GLY A 311 -5.93 -5.69 -1.75
CA GLY A 311 -4.93 -4.84 -1.11
C GLY A 311 -5.45 -3.45 -0.74
N ASP A 312 -4.53 -2.51 -0.63
CA ASP A 312 -4.73 -1.16 -0.09
C ASP A 312 -5.56 -0.20 -0.98
N THR A 313 -5.92 -0.64 -2.18
CA THR A 313 -6.76 0.12 -3.11
C THR A 313 -8.24 -0.26 -3.04
N VAL A 314 -8.60 -1.30 -2.29
CA VAL A 314 -9.99 -1.71 -2.07
C VAL A 314 -10.68 -0.73 -1.13
N LYS A 315 -11.84 -0.24 -1.57
CA LYS A 315 -12.69 0.63 -0.78
C LYS A 315 -14.15 0.34 -1.06
N HIS A 316 -14.95 0.18 0.01
CA HIS A 316 -16.40 0.04 -0.05
C HIS A 316 -17.04 1.11 0.82
N GLN A 317 -17.81 2.03 0.24
CA GLN A 317 -18.42 3.15 0.95
C GLN A 317 -17.40 3.87 1.85
N ASP A 318 -17.55 3.77 3.17
CA ASP A 318 -16.65 4.37 4.15
C ASP A 318 -15.53 3.42 4.63
N VAL A 319 -15.58 2.14 4.25
CA VAL A 319 -14.56 1.15 4.64
C VAL A 319 -13.37 1.23 3.71
N ILE A 320 -12.21 1.59 4.25
CA ILE A 320 -10.94 1.71 3.51
C ILE A 320 -9.98 0.62 3.97
N LEU A 321 -9.59 -0.27 3.07
CA LEU A 321 -8.69 -1.39 3.38
C LEU A 321 -7.20 -1.02 3.24
N CYS A 322 -6.80 0.20 3.59
CA CYS A 322 -5.47 0.77 3.35
C CYS A 322 -4.32 0.19 4.18
N TYR A 323 -4.60 -0.66 5.18
CA TYR A 323 -3.59 -1.30 6.02
C TYR A 323 -3.57 -2.81 5.83
N ILE A 324 -2.42 -3.44 6.10
CA ILE A 324 -2.24 -4.89 5.97
C ILE A 324 -3.27 -5.63 6.82
N TYR A 325 -3.45 -5.24 8.07
CA TYR A 325 -4.42 -5.89 8.97
C TYR A 325 -5.88 -5.71 8.53
N LYS A 326 -6.18 -4.70 7.71
CA LYS A 326 -7.51 -4.50 7.11
C LYS A 326 -7.67 -5.40 5.88
N PHE A 327 -6.86 -5.22 4.82
CA PHE A 327 -7.09 -5.97 3.57
C PHE A 327 -6.83 -7.48 3.69
N ARG A 328 -5.95 -7.92 4.58
CA ARG A 328 -5.67 -9.36 4.75
C ARG A 328 -6.90 -10.18 5.15
N THR A 329 -7.89 -9.53 5.77
CA THR A 329 -9.12 -10.19 6.21
C THR A 329 -10.00 -10.65 5.06
N ARG A 330 -9.81 -10.08 3.87
CA ARG A 330 -10.55 -10.46 2.65
C ARG A 330 -9.92 -11.62 1.89
N LEU A 331 -8.63 -11.89 2.07
CA LEU A 331 -7.89 -12.84 1.24
C LEU A 331 -8.44 -14.26 1.35
N ALA A 332 -8.74 -14.74 2.56
CA ALA A 332 -9.32 -16.05 2.76
C ALA A 332 -10.78 -16.13 2.31
N VAL A 333 -11.55 -15.06 2.43
CA VAL A 333 -12.93 -14.97 1.91
C VAL A 333 -12.93 -15.14 0.39
N LEU A 334 -12.06 -14.43 -0.31
CA LEU A 334 -11.95 -14.51 -1.76
C LEU A 334 -11.42 -15.89 -2.20
N ALA A 335 -10.50 -16.48 -1.45
CA ALA A 335 -10.02 -17.84 -1.74
C ALA A 335 -11.16 -18.87 -1.63
N LYS A 336 -11.99 -18.76 -0.58
CA LYS A 336 -13.19 -19.59 -0.43
C LYS A 336 -14.18 -19.38 -1.57
N LEU A 337 -14.43 -18.13 -1.95
CA LEU A 337 -15.31 -17.77 -3.08
C LEU A 337 -14.89 -18.48 -4.38
N ILE A 338 -13.56 -18.53 -4.66
CA ILE A 338 -13.07 -19.24 -5.84
C ILE A 338 -13.32 -20.75 -5.72
N CYS A 339 -13.10 -21.35 -4.54
CA CYS A 339 -13.41 -22.76 -4.32
C CYS A 339 -14.91 -23.04 -4.57
N ASP A 340 -15.80 -22.21 -4.05
CA ASP A 340 -17.25 -22.35 -4.23
C ASP A 340 -17.65 -22.26 -5.71
N ARG A 341 -17.08 -21.29 -6.48
CA ARG A 341 -17.33 -21.13 -7.91
C ARG A 341 -16.87 -22.35 -8.72
N GLU A 342 -15.77 -22.96 -8.33
CA GLU A 342 -15.22 -24.16 -8.96
C GLU A 342 -15.88 -25.46 -8.48
N SER A 343 -16.87 -25.37 -7.60
CA SER A 343 -17.45 -26.55 -6.93
C SER A 343 -16.38 -27.45 -6.28
N PHE A 344 -15.32 -26.84 -5.80
CA PHE A 344 -14.21 -27.48 -5.11
C PHE A 344 -14.43 -27.41 -3.60
N GLU A 345 -14.31 -28.53 -2.91
CA GLU A 345 -14.44 -28.58 -1.45
C GLU A 345 -13.21 -27.91 -0.80
N ALA A 346 -13.40 -26.71 -0.28
CA ALA A 346 -12.34 -25.97 0.40
C ALA A 346 -11.94 -26.68 1.70
N ASN A 347 -10.70 -26.51 2.10
CA ASN A 347 -10.20 -27.06 3.38
C ASN A 347 -10.86 -26.31 4.55
N GLU A 348 -11.84 -26.95 5.21
CA GLU A 348 -12.59 -26.40 6.33
C GLU A 348 -11.68 -26.03 7.53
N ASP A 349 -10.65 -26.84 7.82
CA ASP A 349 -9.70 -26.54 8.91
C ASP A 349 -8.97 -25.22 8.65
N ALA A 350 -8.64 -24.91 7.38
CA ALA A 350 -8.03 -23.64 7.00
C ALA A 350 -9.03 -22.47 7.20
N ILE A 351 -10.29 -22.63 6.78
CA ILE A 351 -11.34 -21.63 6.97
C ILE A 351 -11.52 -21.31 8.46
N GLU A 352 -11.72 -22.34 9.29
CA GLU A 352 -11.86 -22.18 10.75
C GLU A 352 -10.63 -21.49 11.37
N PHE A 353 -9.44 -21.78 10.85
CA PHE A 353 -8.21 -21.16 11.34
C PHE A 353 -8.13 -19.69 10.98
N TYR A 354 -8.49 -19.28 9.77
CA TYR A 354 -8.58 -17.85 9.40
C TYR A 354 -9.64 -17.12 10.22
N GLN A 355 -10.82 -17.73 10.43
CA GLN A 355 -11.91 -17.18 11.24
C GLN A 355 -11.49 -16.99 12.70
N SER A 356 -10.90 -18.00 13.31
CA SER A 356 -10.44 -17.95 14.71
C SER A 356 -9.32 -16.94 14.95
N ASN A 357 -8.59 -16.56 13.90
CA ASN A 357 -7.55 -15.54 13.92
C ASN A 357 -8.02 -14.15 13.41
N GLN A 358 -9.33 -13.92 13.26
CA GLN A 358 -9.89 -12.63 12.82
C GLN A 358 -9.34 -12.17 11.45
N MET A 359 -9.07 -13.13 10.56
CA MET A 359 -8.58 -12.88 9.20
C MET A 359 -9.59 -13.36 8.14
N PHE A 360 -10.89 -13.30 8.46
CA PHE A 360 -11.98 -13.69 7.59
C PHE A 360 -13.14 -12.72 7.75
N LEU A 361 -13.19 -11.70 6.91
CA LEU A 361 -14.25 -10.68 6.88
C LEU A 361 -15.13 -10.94 5.66
N ASP A 362 -16.23 -11.64 5.84
CA ASP A 362 -17.13 -12.10 4.79
C ASP A 362 -18.13 -11.02 4.33
N ASP A 363 -18.45 -10.07 5.20
CA ASP A 363 -19.27 -8.91 4.86
C ASP A 363 -18.71 -7.62 5.47
N TYR A 364 -19.23 -6.47 5.03
CA TYR A 364 -18.85 -5.16 5.52
C TYR A 364 -19.86 -4.55 6.50
N ASP A 365 -20.94 -5.24 6.82
CA ASP A 365 -22.05 -4.73 7.65
C ASP A 365 -21.59 -4.44 9.09
N CYS A 366 -20.61 -5.19 9.59
CA CYS A 366 -20.03 -4.95 10.91
C CYS A 366 -19.07 -3.74 10.98
N CYS A 367 -18.73 -3.16 9.81
CA CYS A 367 -17.75 -2.08 9.69
C CYS A 367 -18.41 -0.69 9.70
N ASP A 368 -19.63 -0.57 10.16
CA ASP A 368 -20.31 0.71 10.27
C ASP A 368 -19.51 1.65 11.18
N VAL A 369 -19.10 2.80 10.64
CA VAL A 369 -18.08 3.72 11.19
C VAL A 369 -18.46 4.34 12.55
N ASN A 370 -19.60 3.97 13.11
CA ASN A 370 -20.07 4.37 14.41
C ASN A 370 -19.58 3.52 15.59
N CYS A 371 -18.62 2.64 15.40
CA CYS A 371 -17.86 2.04 16.50
C CYS A 371 -17.02 3.10 17.20
N SER A 372 -17.63 3.93 18.00
CA SER A 372 -16.96 4.71 19.03
C SER A 372 -16.54 3.75 20.16
N CYS A 373 -15.38 3.17 20.04
CA CYS A 373 -14.70 2.48 21.13
C CYS A 373 -13.83 3.46 21.90
#